data_436c312ef2206d0577f31886fba1ac4c
#
_entry.id   436c312ef2206d0577f31886fba1ac4c
#
_cell.length_a   1.000
_cell.length_b   1.000
_cell.length_c   1.000
_cell.angle_alpha   90.00
_cell.angle_beta   90.00
_cell.angle_gamma   90.00
#
_symmetry.space_group_name_H-M   'P 1'
#
loop_
_entity.id
_entity.type
_entity.pdbx_description
1 polymer ?
#
loop_
_entity_poly.entity_id
_entity_poly.type
_entity_poly.pdbx_seq_one_letter_code
_entity_poly.pdbx_strand_id
1 'polypeptide(L)'
;VIAVFLFYNRGIGKYNVFSFSQELVHSALLCYEGDHCILFEIAPFGFIYRILKSNDVSKNLDSIKKLPMLSAFIAVWIKKKKKVKEWPLKWYTCNEVCRYFSGVEIGWTFNPKHLYKKLIKHKDKTNYELLVHWRRA
;
A
#
# COMPACT_ATOMS: atom_id res chain seq x y z
N VAL A 1 -11.04 -9.76 3.50
CA VAL A 1 -10.47 -8.68 2.67
C VAL A 1 -8.97 -8.86 2.58
N ILE A 2 -8.44 -8.83 1.38
CA ILE A 2 -7.00 -8.84 1.14
C ILE A 2 -6.58 -7.45 0.72
N ALA A 3 -5.57 -6.90 1.39
CA ALA A 3 -4.96 -5.63 1.06
C ALA A 3 -3.52 -5.88 0.60
N VAL A 4 -3.14 -5.30 -0.52
CA VAL A 4 -1.78 -5.37 -1.05
C VAL A 4 -1.18 -3.98 -1.05
N PHE A 5 -0.16 -3.79 -0.25
CA PHE A 5 0.59 -2.54 -0.18
C PHE A 5 1.73 -2.60 -1.20
N LEU A 6 1.72 -1.67 -2.13
CA LEU A 6 2.72 -1.56 -3.19
C LEU A 6 3.73 -0.47 -2.83
N PHE A 7 5.01 -0.77 -2.96
CA PHE A 7 6.08 0.17 -2.64
C PHE A 7 6.99 0.37 -3.85
N TYR A 8 7.09 1.61 -4.27
CA TYR A 8 7.84 2.02 -5.46
C TYR A 8 9.11 2.77 -5.09
N ASN A 9 10.12 2.64 -5.94
CA ASN A 9 11.40 3.37 -5.80
C ASN A 9 11.38 4.73 -6.47
N ARG A 10 10.26 5.12 -7.09
CA ARG A 10 10.07 6.41 -7.75
C ARG A 10 8.70 6.97 -7.39
N GLY A 11 8.64 8.28 -7.21
CA GLY A 11 7.38 8.99 -7.11
C GLY A 11 6.72 9.16 -8.46
N ILE A 12 5.50 9.73 -8.47
CA ILE A 12 4.77 10.05 -9.68
C ILE A 12 4.99 11.52 -10.03
N GLY A 13 5.39 11.80 -11.27
CA GLY A 13 5.55 13.16 -11.78
C GLY A 13 6.69 13.94 -11.12
N LYS A 14 6.43 15.20 -10.75
CA LYS A 14 7.44 16.14 -10.22
C LYS A 14 8.12 15.69 -8.92
N TYR A 15 7.54 14.75 -8.20
CA TYR A 15 8.08 14.27 -6.93
C TYR A 15 9.27 13.31 -7.08
N ASN A 16 9.59 12.89 -8.29
CA ASN A 16 10.79 12.09 -8.57
C ASN A 16 12.10 12.77 -8.16
N VAL A 17 12.14 14.10 -8.14
CA VAL A 17 13.33 14.90 -7.89
C VAL A 17 13.84 14.78 -6.45
N PHE A 18 12.93 14.50 -5.49
CA PHE A 18 13.25 14.45 -4.06
C PHE A 18 13.52 13.04 -3.54
N SER A 19 13.60 12.05 -4.41
CA SER A 19 13.62 10.64 -4.03
C SER A 19 14.95 9.93 -4.20
N PHE A 20 16.04 10.66 -4.41
CA PHE A 20 17.35 10.11 -4.79
C PHE A 20 18.00 9.16 -3.76
N SER A 21 17.62 9.21 -2.50
CA SER A 21 18.25 8.43 -1.45
C SER A 21 17.34 7.36 -0.82
N GLN A 22 16.07 7.27 -1.24
CA GLN A 22 15.11 6.37 -0.62
C GLN A 22 14.64 5.29 -1.59
N GLU A 23 14.86 4.04 -1.21
CA GLU A 23 14.41 2.87 -1.97
C GLU A 23 12.88 2.74 -2.05
N LEU A 24 12.17 3.18 -1.00
CA LEU A 24 10.72 3.16 -0.91
C LEU A 24 10.19 4.58 -0.76
N VAL A 25 9.87 5.22 -1.88
CA VAL A 25 9.49 6.65 -1.92
C VAL A 25 8.01 6.89 -2.19
N HIS A 26 7.31 5.90 -2.70
CA HIS A 26 5.88 5.99 -2.99
C HIS A 26 5.19 4.70 -2.64
N SER A 27 3.95 4.79 -2.20
CA SER A 27 3.12 3.61 -1.92
C SER A 27 1.74 3.75 -2.53
N ALA A 28 1.16 2.62 -2.90
CA ALA A 28 -0.21 2.50 -3.37
C ALA A 28 -0.85 1.28 -2.71
N LEU A 29 -2.17 1.19 -2.76
CA LEU A 29 -2.93 0.14 -2.11
C LEU A 29 -3.87 -0.54 -3.10
N LEU A 30 -3.82 -1.86 -3.15
CA LEU A 30 -4.83 -2.69 -3.80
C LEU A 30 -5.69 -3.36 -2.73
N CYS A 31 -7.00 -3.17 -2.82
CA CYS A 31 -7.96 -3.82 -1.95
C CYS A 31 -8.81 -4.82 -2.73
N TYR A 32 -8.84 -6.05 -2.25
CA TYR A 32 -9.67 -7.12 -2.80
C TYR A 32 -10.80 -7.40 -1.82
N GLU A 33 -12.01 -7.06 -2.21
CA GLU A 33 -13.22 -7.25 -1.40
C GLU A 33 -14.34 -7.80 -2.28
N GLY A 34 -14.75 -9.05 -2.02
CA GLY A 34 -15.74 -9.73 -2.86
C GLY A 34 -15.25 -9.85 -4.30
N ASP A 35 -16.06 -9.37 -5.25
CA ASP A 35 -15.74 -9.39 -6.68
C ASP A 35 -14.96 -8.17 -7.14
N HIS A 36 -14.57 -7.29 -6.23
CA HIS A 36 -13.96 -6.02 -6.55
C HIS A 36 -12.48 -5.98 -6.18
N CYS A 37 -11.68 -5.41 -7.07
CA CYS A 37 -10.32 -4.99 -6.79
C CYS A 37 -10.22 -3.49 -7.04
N ILE A 38 -9.86 -2.73 -6.02
CA ILE A 38 -9.76 -1.27 -6.08
C ILE A 38 -8.33 -0.86 -5.81
N LEU A 39 -7.77 -0.07 -6.72
CA LEU A 39 -6.48 0.60 -6.53
C LEU A 39 -6.71 1.97 -5.92
N PHE A 40 -6.07 2.24 -4.80
CA PHE A 40 -6.02 3.55 -4.16
C PHE A 40 -4.62 4.13 -4.31
N GLU A 41 -4.53 5.35 -4.82
CA GLU A 41 -3.26 6.01 -5.07
C GLU A 41 -3.38 7.51 -4.90
N ILE A 42 -2.32 8.14 -4.40
CA ILE A 42 -2.23 9.60 -4.38
C ILE A 42 -1.30 10.05 -5.51
N ALA A 43 -1.78 10.95 -6.34
CA ALA A 43 -1.02 11.58 -7.43
C ALA A 43 -0.75 13.05 -7.09
N PRO A 44 0.16 13.74 -7.81
CA PRO A 44 0.44 15.15 -7.57
C PRO A 44 -0.77 16.07 -7.63
N PHE A 45 -1.81 15.69 -8.38
CA PHE A 45 -3.03 16.47 -8.58
C PHE A 45 -4.19 16.02 -7.68
N GLY A 46 -4.01 14.98 -6.82
CA GLY A 46 -5.03 14.54 -5.89
C GLY A 46 -5.10 13.03 -5.70
N PHE A 47 -6.16 12.62 -5.03
CA PHE A 47 -6.44 11.22 -4.74
C PHE A 47 -7.12 10.55 -5.94
N ILE A 48 -6.64 9.35 -6.29
CA ILE A 48 -7.19 8.53 -7.37
C ILE A 48 -7.60 7.18 -6.80
N TYR A 49 -8.76 6.70 -7.22
CA TYR A 49 -9.11 5.30 -7.05
C TYR A 49 -9.52 4.71 -8.40
N ARG A 50 -9.22 3.45 -8.64
CA ARG A 50 -9.57 2.75 -9.87
C ARG A 50 -10.11 1.36 -9.55
N ILE A 51 -11.20 0.98 -10.20
CA ILE A 51 -11.70 -0.38 -10.16
C ILE A 51 -10.96 -1.17 -11.24
N LEU A 52 -10.30 -2.23 -10.84
CA LEU A 52 -9.55 -3.08 -11.77
C LEU A 52 -10.45 -4.17 -12.34
N LYS A 53 -10.16 -4.57 -13.58
CA LYS A 53 -10.94 -5.59 -14.30
C LYS A 53 -10.78 -7.00 -13.74
N SER A 54 -9.67 -7.30 -13.12
CA SER A 54 -9.39 -8.62 -12.55
C SER A 54 -9.34 -8.57 -11.04
N ASN A 55 -10.08 -9.45 -10.38
CA ASN A 55 -10.01 -9.69 -8.94
C ASN A 55 -9.11 -10.88 -8.57
N ASP A 56 -8.42 -11.47 -9.52
CA ASP A 56 -7.45 -12.54 -9.27
C ASP A 56 -6.17 -11.97 -8.69
N VAL A 57 -5.99 -12.16 -7.39
CA VAL A 57 -4.84 -11.64 -6.63
C VAL A 57 -3.52 -12.18 -7.19
N SER A 58 -3.43 -13.49 -7.43
CA SER A 58 -2.20 -14.12 -7.92
C SER A 58 -1.78 -13.56 -9.28
N LYS A 59 -2.71 -13.47 -10.22
CA LYS A 59 -2.47 -12.91 -11.55
C LYS A 59 -2.04 -11.45 -11.49
N ASN A 60 -2.69 -10.66 -10.65
CA ASN A 60 -2.35 -9.25 -10.48
C ASN A 60 -0.95 -9.08 -9.87
N LEU A 61 -0.59 -9.89 -8.87
CA LEU A 61 0.74 -9.85 -8.27
C LEU A 61 1.84 -10.23 -9.26
N ASP A 62 1.61 -11.23 -10.10
CA ASP A 62 2.57 -11.61 -11.14
C ASP A 62 2.78 -10.48 -12.17
N SER A 63 1.72 -9.80 -12.55
CA SER A 63 1.81 -8.64 -13.44
C SER A 63 2.53 -7.47 -12.80
N ILE A 64 2.26 -7.21 -11.53
CA ILE A 64 2.85 -6.11 -10.76
C ILE A 64 4.35 -6.31 -10.56
N LYS A 65 4.81 -7.54 -10.33
CA LYS A 65 6.24 -7.85 -10.19
C LYS A 65 7.07 -7.46 -11.42
N LYS A 66 6.43 -7.37 -12.58
CA LYS A 66 7.08 -6.97 -13.84
C LYS A 66 7.29 -5.46 -13.96
N LEU A 67 6.67 -4.66 -13.10
CA LEU A 67 6.85 -3.21 -13.12
C LEU A 67 8.26 -2.85 -12.62
N PRO A 68 9.08 -2.17 -13.43
CA PRO A 68 10.48 -1.91 -13.06
C PRO A 68 10.63 -0.99 -11.85
N MET A 69 9.65 -0.12 -11.60
CA MET A 69 9.66 0.81 -10.48
C MET A 69 9.17 0.22 -9.16
N LEU A 70 8.61 -0.98 -9.17
CA LEU A 70 8.13 -1.64 -7.96
C LEU A 70 9.30 -2.27 -7.21
N SER A 71 9.55 -1.83 -5.98
CA SER A 71 10.61 -2.36 -5.12
C SER A 71 10.15 -3.51 -4.24
N ALA A 72 8.92 -3.43 -3.76
CA ALA A 72 8.39 -4.42 -2.83
C ALA A 72 6.85 -4.40 -2.83
N PHE A 73 6.25 -5.48 -2.37
CA PHE A 73 4.86 -5.45 -1.94
C PHE A 73 4.64 -6.34 -0.70
N ILE A 74 3.63 -6.00 0.06
CA ILE A 74 3.18 -6.78 1.21
C ILE A 74 1.69 -7.04 1.05
N ALA A 75 1.32 -8.31 0.97
CA ALA A 75 -0.08 -8.73 0.95
C ALA A 75 -0.50 -9.18 2.35
N VAL A 76 -1.61 -8.65 2.84
CA VAL A 76 -2.14 -8.98 4.15
C VAL A 76 -3.62 -9.39 4.05
N TRP A 77 -4.04 -10.27 4.93
CA TRP A 77 -5.43 -10.57 5.14
C TRP A 77 -5.96 -9.77 6.34
N ILE A 78 -6.96 -8.96 6.11
CA ILE A 78 -7.60 -8.17 7.17
C ILE A 78 -8.65 -9.04 7.85
N LYS A 79 -8.39 -9.43 9.08
CA LYS A 79 -9.27 -10.31 9.87
C LYS A 79 -10.57 -9.60 10.28
N LYS A 80 -10.44 -8.35 10.71
CA LYS A 80 -11.55 -7.50 11.08
C LYS A 80 -11.25 -6.08 10.66
N LYS A 81 -12.03 -5.58 9.71
CA LYS A 81 -11.93 -4.20 9.26
C LYS A 81 -12.41 -3.29 10.40
N LYS A 82 -11.48 -2.75 11.16
CA LYS A 82 -11.85 -1.75 12.15
C LYS A 82 -12.11 -0.41 11.48
N LYS A 83 -13.16 0.25 11.91
CA LYS A 83 -13.41 1.63 11.58
C LYS A 83 -12.22 2.43 12.14
N VAL A 84 -11.38 2.94 11.25
CA VAL A 84 -10.25 3.76 11.65
C VAL A 84 -10.82 5.06 12.21
N LYS A 85 -10.77 5.21 13.54
CA LYS A 85 -11.27 6.40 14.24
C LYS A 85 -10.36 7.62 14.05
N GLU A 86 -9.13 7.37 13.65
CA GLU A 86 -8.13 8.40 13.47
C GLU A 86 -8.05 8.85 12.02
N TRP A 87 -8.35 10.12 11.80
CA TRP A 87 -8.14 10.73 10.50
C TRP A 87 -6.66 10.67 10.12
N PRO A 88 -6.32 10.50 8.82
CA PRO A 88 -4.94 10.58 8.38
C PRO A 88 -4.35 11.93 8.77
N LEU A 89 -3.16 11.93 9.35
CA LEU A 89 -2.43 13.16 9.70
C LEU A 89 -2.27 14.09 8.50
N LYS A 90 -2.07 13.49 7.34
CA LYS A 90 -1.89 14.18 6.07
C LYS A 90 -2.55 13.40 4.96
N TRP A 91 -3.69 13.87 4.49
CA TRP A 91 -4.46 13.27 3.41
C TRP A 91 -3.71 13.12 2.09
N TYR A 92 -2.64 13.88 1.91
CA TYR A 92 -1.86 13.91 0.69
C TYR A 92 -0.62 13.02 0.74
N THR A 93 -0.37 12.31 1.84
CA THR A 93 0.74 11.36 1.90
C THR A 93 0.26 9.98 1.47
N CYS A 94 0.99 9.38 0.53
CA CYS A 94 0.63 8.08 -0.03
C CYS A 94 0.57 6.97 1.03
N ASN A 95 1.49 6.99 1.99
CA ASN A 95 1.51 6.00 3.06
C ASN A 95 0.30 6.11 4.00
N GLU A 96 -0.16 7.32 4.33
CA GLU A 96 -1.34 7.52 5.17
C GLU A 96 -2.64 7.16 4.46
N VAL A 97 -2.74 7.41 3.17
CA VAL A 97 -3.85 6.95 2.33
C VAL A 97 -3.94 5.43 2.35
N CYS A 98 -2.82 4.74 2.15
CA CYS A 98 -2.77 3.29 2.20
C CYS A 98 -3.17 2.74 3.57
N ARG A 99 -2.66 3.32 4.65
CA ARG A 99 -2.99 2.92 6.02
C ARG A 99 -4.49 3.08 6.30
N TYR A 100 -5.02 4.24 5.97
CA TYR A 100 -6.42 4.58 6.24
C TYR A 100 -7.39 3.67 5.49
N PHE A 101 -7.23 3.55 4.18
CA PHE A 101 -8.17 2.78 3.35
C PHE A 101 -8.04 1.26 3.52
N SER A 102 -6.89 0.75 3.92
CA SER A 102 -6.73 -0.67 4.22
C SER A 102 -7.37 -1.07 5.55
N GLY A 103 -7.45 -0.16 6.49
CA GLY A 103 -7.96 -0.44 7.83
C GLY A 103 -6.99 -1.19 8.74
N VAL A 104 -5.69 -1.28 8.39
CA VAL A 104 -4.69 -1.91 9.26
C VAL A 104 -4.43 -1.08 10.52
N GLU A 105 -4.33 -1.75 11.65
CA GLU A 105 -4.08 -1.12 12.95
C GLU A 105 -2.59 -1.05 13.28
N ILE A 106 -1.89 -0.13 12.67
CA ILE A 106 -0.45 0.06 12.91
C ILE A 106 -0.09 1.45 13.41
N GLY A 107 -1.10 2.32 13.62
CA GLY A 107 -0.86 3.72 13.97
C GLY A 107 -0.33 4.53 12.80
N TRP A 108 0.06 5.75 13.06
CA TRP A 108 0.50 6.69 12.03
C TRP A 108 1.84 6.33 11.41
N THR A 109 2.00 6.70 10.14
CA THR A 109 3.22 6.46 9.37
C THR A 109 3.74 7.77 8.79
N PHE A 110 5.06 7.96 8.83
CA PHE A 110 5.69 9.21 8.37
C PHE A 110 6.02 9.19 6.87
N ASN A 111 6.35 8.01 6.33
CA ASN A 111 6.71 7.83 4.93
C ASN A 111 6.49 6.37 4.51
N PRO A 112 6.62 6.04 3.21
CA PRO A 112 6.42 4.67 2.74
C PRO A 112 7.34 3.65 3.40
N LYS A 113 8.59 3.98 3.67
CA LYS A 113 9.53 3.09 4.37
C LYS A 113 9.07 2.77 5.78
N HIS A 114 8.53 3.75 6.49
CA HIS A 114 7.97 3.57 7.83
C HIS A 114 6.73 2.67 7.80
N LEU A 115 5.84 2.87 6.84
CA LEU A 115 4.69 2.00 6.61
C LEU A 115 5.12 0.55 6.37
N TYR A 116 6.08 0.36 5.48
CA TYR A 116 6.65 -0.96 5.17
C TYR A 116 7.19 -1.66 6.42
N LYS A 117 8.00 -0.98 7.20
CA LYS A 117 8.59 -1.53 8.43
C LYS A 117 7.52 -1.86 9.48
N LYS A 118 6.52 -1.01 9.65
CA LYS A 118 5.44 -1.25 10.61
C LYS A 118 4.58 -2.45 10.22
N LEU A 119 4.27 -2.62 8.95
CA LEU A 119 3.49 -3.77 8.48
C LEU A 119 4.16 -5.10 8.83
N ILE A 120 5.48 -5.17 8.71
CA ILE A 120 6.25 -6.37 9.04
C ILE A 120 6.37 -6.55 10.56
N LYS A 121 6.67 -5.48 11.28
CA LYS A 121 6.93 -5.53 12.73
C LYS A 121 5.69 -5.87 13.56
N HIS A 122 4.53 -5.37 13.19
CA HIS A 122 3.30 -5.47 13.98
C HIS A 122 2.37 -6.61 13.58
N LYS A 123 2.79 -7.52 12.73
CA LYS A 123 1.98 -8.61 12.18
C LYS A 123 1.27 -9.49 13.22
N ASP A 124 1.83 -9.65 14.41
CA ASP A 124 1.31 -10.55 15.44
C ASP A 124 0.40 -9.87 16.47
N LYS A 125 0.30 -8.54 16.45
CA LYS A 125 -0.42 -7.74 17.46
C LYS A 125 -1.56 -6.89 16.87
N THR A 126 -2.01 -7.21 15.66
CA THR A 126 -2.88 -6.36 14.88
C THR A 126 -4.08 -7.10 14.32
N ASN A 127 -4.93 -6.38 13.62
CA ASN A 127 -6.14 -6.91 12.97
C ASN A 127 -5.87 -7.56 11.62
N TYR A 128 -4.63 -7.84 11.29
CA TYR A 128 -4.27 -8.44 9.99
C TYR A 128 -3.27 -9.57 10.14
N GLU A 129 -3.20 -10.41 9.11
CA GLU A 129 -2.23 -11.49 8.97
C GLU A 129 -1.42 -11.29 7.70
N LEU A 130 -0.10 -11.42 7.82
CA LEU A 130 0.82 -11.32 6.68
C LEU A 130 0.69 -12.55 5.79
N LEU A 131 0.33 -12.36 4.52
CA LEU A 131 0.22 -13.45 3.55
C LEU A 131 1.46 -13.60 2.69
N VAL A 132 1.92 -12.51 2.09
CA VAL A 132 3.08 -12.50 1.19
C VAL A 132 3.89 -11.25 1.45
N HIS A 133 5.20 -11.43 1.50
CA HIS A 133 6.16 -10.34 1.51
C HIS A 133 7.15 -10.57 0.37
N TRP A 134 7.12 -9.72 -0.63
CA TRP A 134 8.03 -9.79 -1.77
C TRP A 134 8.87 -8.53 -1.85
N ARG A 135 10.15 -8.71 -2.11
CA ARG A 135 11.08 -7.61 -2.32
C ARG A 135 11.97 -7.93 -3.52
N ARG A 136 12.17 -6.95 -4.35
CA ARG A 136 13.08 -7.08 -5.50
C ARG A 136 14.52 -7.23 -5.00
N ALA A 137 15.19 -8.20 -5.55
CA ALA A 137 16.59 -8.45 -5.24
C ALA A 137 17.51 -7.33 -5.78
#